data_1dea3fb9826866f1e85be07b213ab7dd
#
_entry.id   1dea3fb9826866f1e85be07b213ab7dd
#
_cell.length_a   1.000
_cell.length_b   1.000
_cell.length_c   1.000
_cell.angle_alpha   90.00
_cell.angle_beta   90.00
_cell.angle_gamma   90.00
#
_symmetry.space_group_name_H-M   'P 1'
#
loop_
_entity.id
_entity.type
_entity.pdbx_description
1 polymer ?
#
loop_
_entity_poly.entity_id
_entity_poly.type
_entity_poly.pdbx_seq_one_letter_code
_entity_poly.pdbx_strand_id
1 'polypeptide(L)'
;MLNRRAFTFASIGLAATASLRTTGARANEETMATTTTKSPFEITKTPEEWRKTLTPEQFYVLREHGTERAGTSPLDKTYAAGTYDCAGCELPLFSSETKFNSGTGWPSFYQPLDNAVANTVDKSLFMTRTEVHCRRCGGHLGHVFEDGPPPTGLRYCMNGVALKFIPKAAS
;
A
#
# COMPACT_ATOMS: atom_id res chain seq x y z
N MET A 1 -64.71 -21.80 18.94
CA MET A 1 -64.83 -22.86 19.95
C MET A 1 -63.59 -22.74 20.86
N LEU A 2 -63.77 -22.07 22.00
CA LEU A 2 -63.71 -22.53 23.38
C LEU A 2 -62.60 -23.56 23.63
N ASN A 3 -61.64 -23.30 24.53
CA ASN A 3 -61.84 -23.32 25.98
C ASN A 3 -60.68 -22.69 26.77
N ARG A 4 -61.05 -21.88 27.73
CA ARG A 4 -60.30 -21.35 28.85
C ARG A 4 -60.04 -22.46 29.87
N ARG A 5 -58.89 -22.43 30.54
CA ARG A 5 -58.79 -22.82 31.95
C ARG A 5 -57.69 -22.02 32.65
N ALA A 6 -58.14 -21.16 33.54
CA ALA A 6 -57.36 -20.51 34.58
C ALA A 6 -57.16 -21.51 35.75
N PHE A 7 -55.98 -21.49 36.36
CA PHE A 7 -55.78 -21.97 37.72
C PHE A 7 -54.99 -20.94 38.51
N THR A 8 -55.69 -20.37 39.48
CA THR A 8 -55.16 -19.55 40.57
C THR A 8 -54.72 -20.47 41.70
N PHE A 9 -53.54 -20.30 42.26
CA PHE A 9 -53.29 -20.62 43.69
C PHE A 9 -52.37 -19.59 44.29
N ALA A 10 -52.71 -19.30 45.56
CA ALA A 10 -52.29 -18.21 46.39
C ALA A 10 -51.02 -18.49 47.18
N SER A 11 -50.31 -17.41 47.45
CA SER A 11 -49.63 -16.96 48.68
C SER A 11 -48.98 -17.98 49.64
N ILE A 12 -47.72 -17.69 49.97
CA ILE A 12 -47.23 -17.51 51.35
C ILE A 12 -45.89 -16.78 51.30
N GLY A 13 -45.77 -15.68 52.03
CA GLY A 13 -44.56 -14.87 52.14
C GLY A 13 -43.55 -15.45 53.13
N LEU A 14 -42.29 -15.15 52.87
CA LEU A 14 -41.25 -15.18 53.91
C LEU A 14 -40.22 -14.05 53.57
N ALA A 15 -40.18 -13.09 54.46
CA ALA A 15 -39.21 -12.01 54.45
C ALA A 15 -37.83 -12.54 54.86
N ALA A 16 -36.86 -12.43 54.05
CA ALA A 16 -35.45 -12.59 54.43
C ALA A 16 -34.69 -11.33 54.02
N THR A 17 -34.25 -10.58 54.97
CA THR A 17 -33.35 -9.44 54.86
C THR A 17 -31.96 -9.95 54.47
N ALA A 18 -31.55 -9.69 53.29
CA ALA A 18 -30.16 -9.96 52.83
C ALA A 18 -29.46 -8.62 52.55
N SER A 19 -28.40 -8.39 53.32
CA SER A 19 -27.46 -7.29 53.23
C SER A 19 -26.90 -7.14 51.79
N LEU A 20 -27.05 -5.94 51.21
CA LEU A 20 -26.31 -5.54 50.03
C LEU A 20 -24.82 -5.40 50.36
N ARG A 21 -24.01 -6.36 49.97
CA ARG A 21 -22.57 -6.15 49.78
C ARG A 21 -22.35 -5.63 48.38
N THR A 22 -22.07 -4.34 48.27
CA THR A 22 -21.59 -3.74 47.04
C THR A 22 -20.16 -4.24 46.78
N THR A 23 -20.02 -5.28 45.96
CA THR A 23 -18.75 -5.63 45.34
C THR A 23 -18.55 -4.68 44.18
N GLY A 24 -17.66 -3.70 44.37
CA GLY A 24 -17.18 -2.83 43.30
C GLY A 24 -16.52 -3.67 42.21
N ALA A 25 -17.18 -3.73 41.05
CA ALA A 25 -16.55 -4.22 39.83
C ALA A 25 -15.47 -3.22 39.44
N ARG A 26 -14.20 -3.57 39.70
CA ARG A 26 -13.06 -2.92 39.06
C ARG A 26 -13.15 -3.27 37.57
N ALA A 27 -13.50 -2.30 36.75
CA ALA A 27 -13.27 -2.37 35.31
C ALA A 27 -11.76 -2.58 35.08
N ASN A 28 -11.40 -3.75 34.60
CA ASN A 28 -10.07 -3.97 34.03
C ASN A 28 -10.00 -3.13 32.78
N GLU A 29 -9.31 -2.01 32.86
CA GLU A 29 -8.85 -1.24 31.74
C GLU A 29 -7.70 -2.07 31.11
N GLU A 30 -8.07 -2.98 30.18
CA GLU A 30 -7.11 -3.64 29.34
C GLU A 30 -6.43 -2.56 28.49
N THR A 31 -5.28 -2.11 28.97
CA THR A 31 -4.34 -1.34 28.18
C THR A 31 -3.94 -2.20 26.97
N MET A 32 -4.60 -1.98 25.83
CA MET A 32 -4.15 -2.50 24.55
C MET A 32 -2.74 -1.98 24.32
N ALA A 33 -1.75 -2.81 24.63
CA ALA A 33 -0.37 -2.60 24.22
C ALA A 33 -0.35 -2.62 22.69
N THR A 34 -0.35 -1.45 22.09
CA THR A 34 -0.11 -1.26 20.67
C THR A 34 1.30 -1.74 20.40
N THR A 35 1.47 -2.98 19.99
CA THR A 35 2.74 -3.49 19.49
C THR A 35 3.04 -2.72 18.21
N THR A 36 3.79 -1.65 18.33
CA THR A 36 4.30 -0.88 17.20
C THR A 36 5.34 -1.76 16.50
N THR A 37 4.90 -2.64 15.61
CA THR A 37 5.81 -3.29 14.66
C THR A 37 6.43 -2.19 13.83
N LYS A 38 7.71 -1.93 14.05
CA LYS A 38 8.48 -0.94 13.29
C LYS A 38 8.35 -1.30 11.81
N SER A 39 7.74 -0.40 11.03
CA SER A 39 7.63 -0.56 9.58
C SER A 39 9.00 -0.82 8.96
N PRO A 40 9.12 -1.72 7.97
CA PRO A 40 10.38 -1.95 7.26
C PRO A 40 10.79 -0.72 6.41
N PHE A 41 9.92 0.28 6.25
CA PHE A 41 10.16 1.46 5.43
C PHE A 41 10.48 2.70 6.27
N GLU A 42 11.35 3.56 5.74
CA GLU A 42 11.76 4.82 6.37
C GLU A 42 10.59 5.81 6.51
N ILE A 43 9.71 5.82 5.49
CA ILE A 43 8.51 6.68 5.47
C ILE A 43 7.28 5.80 5.55
N THR A 44 6.53 5.96 6.63
CA THR A 44 5.25 5.29 6.86
C THR A 44 4.19 6.34 7.19
N LYS A 45 3.07 6.29 6.48
CA LYS A 45 1.91 7.14 6.67
C LYS A 45 0.65 6.28 6.67
N THR A 46 -0.40 6.76 7.32
CA THR A 46 -1.72 6.13 7.22
C THR A 46 -2.30 6.29 5.80
N PRO A 47 -3.27 5.46 5.39
CA PRO A 47 -3.95 5.63 4.10
C PRO A 47 -4.55 7.04 3.94
N GLU A 48 -5.08 7.64 5.00
CA GLU A 48 -5.66 8.98 5.00
C GLU A 48 -4.60 10.06 4.77
N GLU A 49 -3.41 9.88 5.36
CA GLU A 49 -2.28 10.80 5.15
C GLU A 49 -1.73 10.70 3.73
N TRP A 50 -1.65 9.47 3.17
CA TRP A 50 -1.26 9.28 1.78
C TRP A 50 -2.26 9.93 0.81
N ARG A 51 -3.58 9.78 1.03
CA ARG A 51 -4.62 10.42 0.20
C ARG A 51 -4.57 11.94 0.22
N LYS A 52 -4.01 12.56 1.27
CA LYS A 52 -3.82 14.03 1.32
C LYS A 52 -2.65 14.51 0.45
N THR A 53 -1.69 13.63 0.15
CA THR A 53 -0.44 13.99 -0.54
C THR A 53 -0.34 13.42 -1.95
N LEU A 54 -1.16 12.42 -2.29
CA LEU A 54 -1.17 11.75 -3.59
C LEU A 54 -2.44 12.09 -4.35
N THR A 55 -2.37 12.10 -5.69
CA THR A 55 -3.59 12.09 -6.49
C THR A 55 -4.30 10.73 -6.33
N PRO A 56 -5.61 10.62 -6.68
CA PRO A 56 -6.31 9.34 -6.63
C PRO A 56 -5.60 8.23 -7.42
N GLU A 57 -5.08 8.55 -8.61
CA GLU A 57 -4.36 7.60 -9.47
C GLU A 57 -3.02 7.19 -8.87
N GLN A 58 -2.28 8.14 -8.29
CA GLN A 58 -1.03 7.85 -7.56
C GLN A 58 -1.30 6.96 -6.35
N PHE A 59 -2.36 7.25 -5.59
CA PHE A 59 -2.73 6.43 -4.44
C PHE A 59 -3.11 5.02 -4.87
N TYR A 60 -3.93 4.88 -5.92
CA TYR A 60 -4.33 3.59 -6.48
C TYR A 60 -3.11 2.73 -6.87
N VAL A 61 -2.11 3.32 -7.56
CA VAL A 61 -0.92 2.58 -7.97
C VAL A 61 0.02 2.35 -6.78
N LEU A 62 0.44 3.40 -6.09
CA LEU A 62 1.49 3.31 -5.06
C LEU A 62 1.05 2.58 -3.79
N ARG A 63 -0.24 2.58 -3.43
CA ARG A 63 -0.75 2.07 -2.15
C ARG A 63 -1.73 0.92 -2.26
N GLU A 64 -2.41 0.78 -3.38
CA GLU A 64 -3.39 -0.29 -3.63
C GLU A 64 -2.90 -1.29 -4.69
N HIS A 65 -1.60 -1.24 -5.08
CA HIS A 65 -0.96 -2.10 -6.08
C HIS A 65 -1.67 -2.10 -7.45
N GLY A 66 -2.25 -0.96 -7.81
CA GLY A 66 -2.92 -0.78 -9.10
C GLY A 66 -1.94 -0.70 -10.27
N THR A 67 -2.49 -0.74 -11.47
CA THR A 67 -1.73 -0.55 -12.71
C THR A 67 -2.43 0.53 -13.55
N GLU A 68 -1.68 1.52 -14.01
CA GLU A 68 -2.19 2.50 -14.95
C GLU A 68 -2.44 1.86 -16.33
N ARG A 69 -3.33 2.45 -17.12
CA ARG A 69 -3.55 1.98 -18.48
C ARG A 69 -2.32 2.24 -19.36
N ALA A 70 -1.91 1.26 -20.16
CA ALA A 70 -0.80 1.38 -21.10
C ALA A 70 -0.94 2.59 -22.03
N GLY A 71 0.14 3.31 -22.25
CA GLY A 71 0.21 4.46 -23.17
C GLY A 71 -0.44 5.75 -22.65
N THR A 72 -0.88 5.80 -21.38
CA THR A 72 -1.52 6.99 -20.80
C THR A 72 -0.51 7.94 -20.14
N SER A 73 0.61 7.44 -19.65
CA SER A 73 1.63 8.28 -19.05
C SER A 73 2.49 9.00 -20.09
N PRO A 74 2.65 10.32 -20.00
CA PRO A 74 3.61 11.06 -20.84
C PRO A 74 5.05 10.62 -20.59
N LEU A 75 5.35 10.04 -19.42
CA LEU A 75 6.70 9.58 -19.06
C LEU A 75 7.16 8.38 -19.87
N ASP A 76 6.25 7.64 -20.54
CA ASP A 76 6.63 6.58 -21.47
C ASP A 76 7.50 7.15 -22.61
N LYS A 77 7.19 8.35 -23.07
CA LYS A 77 7.89 9.02 -24.19
C LYS A 77 8.83 10.16 -23.76
N THR A 78 9.08 10.33 -22.47
CA THR A 78 10.02 11.33 -21.95
C THR A 78 11.42 10.75 -21.92
N TYR A 79 12.33 11.30 -22.73
CA TYR A 79 13.74 10.87 -22.84
C TYR A 79 14.72 12.00 -22.55
N ALA A 80 14.26 13.14 -22.03
CA ALA A 80 15.14 14.22 -21.60
C ALA A 80 16.07 13.74 -20.47
N ALA A 81 17.26 14.37 -20.36
CA ALA A 81 18.21 14.07 -19.31
C ALA A 81 17.62 14.43 -17.92
N GLY A 82 17.68 13.51 -16.97
CA GLY A 82 17.13 13.70 -15.63
C GLY A 82 16.97 12.41 -14.86
N THR A 83 16.22 12.49 -13.76
CA THR A 83 15.87 11.34 -12.91
C THR A 83 14.36 11.14 -12.86
N TYR A 84 13.98 9.90 -12.57
CA TYR A 84 12.59 9.51 -12.32
C TYR A 84 12.48 9.15 -10.84
N ASP A 85 11.86 10.04 -10.09
CA ASP A 85 11.76 9.96 -8.64
C ASP A 85 10.42 9.34 -8.23
N CYS A 86 10.36 8.74 -7.05
CA CYS A 86 9.12 8.22 -6.49
C CYS A 86 8.10 9.34 -6.27
N ALA A 87 6.92 9.25 -6.86
CA ALA A 87 5.87 10.25 -6.68
C ALA A 87 5.36 10.33 -5.23
N GLY A 88 5.58 9.27 -4.43
CA GLY A 88 5.16 9.25 -3.02
C GLY A 88 6.14 9.88 -2.04
N CYS A 89 7.46 9.79 -2.30
CA CYS A 89 8.47 10.20 -1.31
C CYS A 89 9.70 10.89 -1.90
N GLU A 90 9.69 11.17 -3.20
CA GLU A 90 10.74 11.89 -3.91
C GLU A 90 12.13 11.23 -3.83
N LEU A 91 12.19 9.91 -3.58
CA LEU A 91 13.44 9.16 -3.71
C LEU A 91 13.76 9.03 -5.21
N PRO A 92 14.96 9.42 -5.69
CA PRO A 92 15.41 9.13 -7.05
C PRO A 92 15.46 7.60 -7.25
N LEU A 93 14.79 7.10 -8.31
CA LEU A 93 14.64 5.67 -8.56
C LEU A 93 15.39 5.21 -9.81
N PHE A 94 15.30 5.97 -10.89
CA PHE A 94 15.90 5.63 -12.16
C PHE A 94 16.55 6.87 -12.82
N SER A 95 17.66 6.64 -13.58
CA SER A 95 18.25 7.64 -14.45
C SER A 95 17.63 7.57 -15.85
N SER A 96 17.49 8.70 -16.52
CA SER A 96 17.15 8.74 -17.94
C SER A 96 18.14 7.97 -18.84
N GLU A 97 19.36 7.77 -18.37
CA GLU A 97 20.40 7.03 -19.08
C GLU A 97 20.08 5.53 -19.21
N THR A 98 19.29 4.99 -18.28
CA THR A 98 18.89 3.57 -18.29
C THR A 98 17.51 3.35 -18.93
N LYS A 99 16.84 4.44 -19.36
CA LYS A 99 15.52 4.37 -19.98
C LYS A 99 15.60 3.90 -21.44
N PHE A 100 14.67 3.03 -21.82
CA PHE A 100 14.54 2.57 -23.21
C PHE A 100 13.08 2.43 -23.62
N ASN A 101 12.83 2.36 -24.93
CA ASN A 101 11.50 2.10 -25.47
C ASN A 101 11.25 0.59 -25.54
N SER A 102 10.42 0.08 -24.64
CA SER A 102 10.03 -1.34 -24.64
C SER A 102 8.86 -1.65 -25.57
N GLY A 103 8.15 -0.65 -26.07
CA GLY A 103 6.92 -0.82 -26.86
C GLY A 103 5.71 -1.25 -26.06
N THR A 104 5.82 -1.38 -24.71
CA THR A 104 4.73 -1.86 -23.86
C THR A 104 3.72 -0.77 -23.47
N GLY A 105 4.09 0.51 -23.65
CA GLY A 105 3.27 1.66 -23.25
C GLY A 105 3.45 2.11 -21.79
N TRP A 106 4.47 1.60 -21.13
CA TRP A 106 4.90 2.03 -19.79
C TRP A 106 6.38 2.44 -19.81
N PRO A 107 6.78 3.42 -18.98
CA PRO A 107 8.18 3.77 -18.79
C PRO A 107 9.01 2.54 -18.43
N SER A 108 10.06 2.26 -19.20
CA SER A 108 10.89 1.07 -19.04
C SER A 108 12.35 1.43 -18.88
N PHE A 109 13.03 0.77 -17.94
CA PHE A 109 14.43 0.98 -17.60
C PHE A 109 15.14 -0.37 -17.51
N TYR A 110 16.42 -0.44 -17.89
CA TYR A 110 17.18 -1.68 -17.75
C TYR A 110 17.89 -1.79 -16.39
N GLN A 111 17.96 -0.69 -15.62
CA GLN A 111 18.60 -0.67 -14.29
C GLN A 111 18.06 0.48 -13.45
N PRO A 112 17.77 0.27 -12.14
CA PRO A 112 17.49 1.34 -11.18
C PRO A 112 18.78 1.99 -10.68
N LEU A 113 18.66 3.11 -9.98
CA LEU A 113 19.73 3.68 -9.17
C LEU A 113 20.04 2.78 -7.96
N ASP A 114 21.25 2.90 -7.43
CA ASP A 114 21.69 2.08 -6.29
C ASP A 114 20.79 2.28 -5.06
N ASN A 115 20.39 1.19 -4.45
CA ASN A 115 19.53 1.18 -3.26
C ASN A 115 18.20 1.96 -3.41
N ALA A 116 17.70 2.13 -4.61
CA ALA A 116 16.49 2.91 -4.88
C ALA A 116 15.21 2.09 -4.78
N VAL A 117 15.25 0.83 -5.19
CA VAL A 117 14.11 -0.06 -5.23
C VAL A 117 14.36 -1.34 -4.43
N ALA A 118 13.30 -2.05 -4.10
CA ALA A 118 13.35 -3.41 -3.59
C ALA A 118 12.29 -4.26 -4.31
N ASN A 119 12.45 -5.58 -4.25
CA ASN A 119 11.64 -6.53 -5.00
C ASN A 119 10.89 -7.47 -4.05
N THR A 120 9.68 -7.86 -4.44
CA THR A 120 8.85 -8.85 -3.72
C THR A 120 8.20 -9.78 -4.74
N VAL A 121 8.02 -11.05 -4.37
CA VAL A 121 7.30 -12.00 -5.22
C VAL A 121 5.82 -11.68 -5.21
N ASP A 122 5.27 -11.38 -6.37
CA ASP A 122 3.83 -11.16 -6.59
C ASP A 122 3.20 -12.42 -7.21
N LYS A 123 2.24 -13.02 -6.50
CA LYS A 123 1.49 -14.21 -6.94
C LYS A 123 0.04 -13.89 -7.30
N SER A 124 -0.28 -12.63 -7.55
CA SER A 124 -1.62 -12.20 -7.95
C SER A 124 -1.96 -12.63 -9.39
N LEU A 125 -3.23 -12.60 -9.74
CA LEU A 125 -3.74 -12.84 -11.10
C LEU A 125 -3.29 -14.19 -11.71
N PHE A 126 -3.12 -15.23 -10.87
CA PHE A 126 -2.66 -16.56 -11.30
C PHE A 126 -1.30 -16.60 -12.01
N MET A 127 -0.49 -15.57 -11.82
CA MET A 127 0.88 -15.45 -12.34
C MET A 127 1.87 -15.24 -11.20
N THR A 128 3.10 -15.69 -11.41
CA THR A 128 4.22 -15.33 -10.51
C THR A 128 5.04 -14.28 -11.22
N ARG A 129 5.13 -13.09 -10.62
CA ARG A 129 5.90 -11.95 -11.12
C ARG A 129 6.80 -11.42 -10.02
N THR A 130 7.77 -10.59 -10.37
CA THR A 130 8.59 -9.86 -9.41
C THR A 130 8.12 -8.41 -9.36
N GLU A 131 7.44 -8.06 -8.27
CA GLU A 131 7.06 -6.68 -7.98
C GLU A 131 8.29 -5.84 -7.67
N VAL A 132 8.26 -4.59 -8.13
CA VAL A 132 9.24 -3.55 -7.78
C VAL A 132 8.54 -2.47 -6.98
N HIS A 133 9.08 -2.13 -5.81
CA HIS A 133 8.56 -1.06 -4.96
C HIS A 133 9.68 -0.12 -4.49
N CYS A 134 9.30 1.09 -4.13
CA CYS A 134 10.23 2.08 -3.60
C CYS A 134 10.83 1.61 -2.28
N ARG A 135 12.17 1.58 -2.15
CA ARG A 135 12.85 1.15 -0.92
C ARG A 135 12.48 2.01 0.28
N ARG A 136 12.30 3.34 0.08
CA ARG A 136 12.05 4.30 1.16
C ARG A 136 10.65 4.24 1.74
N CYS A 137 9.62 4.14 0.89
CA CYS A 137 8.23 4.24 1.34
C CYS A 137 7.37 3.00 1.06
N GLY A 138 7.93 1.97 0.41
CA GLY A 138 7.22 0.76 0.03
C GLY A 138 6.13 0.96 -1.03
N GLY A 139 6.12 2.10 -1.73
CA GLY A 139 5.15 2.36 -2.80
C GLY A 139 5.34 1.43 -3.98
N HIS A 140 4.27 0.75 -4.42
CA HIS A 140 4.29 -0.08 -5.62
C HIS A 140 4.65 0.76 -6.84
N LEU A 141 5.64 0.31 -7.63
CA LEU A 141 6.10 1.00 -8.83
C LEU A 141 5.71 0.25 -10.11
N GLY A 142 5.76 -1.06 -10.09
CA GLY A 142 5.54 -1.91 -11.24
C GLY A 142 6.18 -3.28 -11.06
N HIS A 143 6.68 -3.87 -12.14
CA HIS A 143 7.29 -5.20 -12.13
C HIS A 143 8.59 -5.22 -12.96
N VAL A 144 9.47 -6.15 -12.62
CA VAL A 144 10.68 -6.42 -13.41
C VAL A 144 10.56 -7.76 -14.13
N PHE A 145 11.05 -7.78 -15.38
CA PHE A 145 11.03 -8.91 -16.31
C PHE A 145 12.43 -9.17 -16.84
N GLU A 146 12.69 -10.40 -17.34
CA GLU A 146 13.98 -10.84 -17.89
C GLU A 146 14.02 -10.75 -19.41
N ASP A 147 13.30 -9.79 -19.98
CA ASP A 147 13.19 -9.55 -21.42
C ASP A 147 13.72 -8.15 -21.84
N GLY A 148 14.61 -7.60 -21.02
CA GLY A 148 15.23 -6.29 -21.25
C GLY A 148 16.48 -6.35 -22.15
N PRO A 149 17.03 -5.16 -22.51
CA PRO A 149 18.24 -5.05 -23.30
C PRO A 149 19.51 -5.31 -22.46
N PRO A 150 20.68 -5.54 -23.11
CA PRO A 150 21.97 -5.42 -22.44
C PRO A 150 22.11 -4.03 -21.78
N PRO A 151 22.91 -3.89 -20.69
CA PRO A 151 23.84 -4.90 -20.16
C PRO A 151 23.18 -5.87 -19.16
N THR A 152 21.97 -5.60 -18.64
CA THR A 152 21.38 -6.38 -17.55
C THR A 152 20.46 -7.51 -18.03
N GLY A 153 19.88 -7.39 -19.19
CA GLY A 153 18.79 -8.27 -19.64
C GLY A 153 17.46 -8.04 -18.92
N LEU A 154 17.40 -7.05 -18.04
CA LEU A 154 16.21 -6.76 -17.23
C LEU A 154 15.40 -5.60 -17.82
N ARG A 155 14.08 -5.69 -17.68
CA ARG A 155 13.13 -4.62 -17.98
C ARG A 155 12.31 -4.28 -16.73
N TYR A 156 12.64 -3.16 -16.12
CA TYR A 156 11.85 -2.54 -15.07
C TYR A 156 10.71 -1.77 -15.73
N CYS A 157 9.51 -2.36 -15.74
CA CYS A 157 8.30 -1.80 -16.34
C CYS A 157 7.51 -1.07 -15.27
N MET A 158 7.59 0.25 -15.26
CA MET A 158 7.08 1.09 -14.17
C MET A 158 5.81 1.83 -14.57
N ASN A 159 4.86 1.96 -13.63
CA ASN A 159 3.74 2.88 -13.80
C ASN A 159 4.26 4.32 -13.81
N GLY A 160 4.01 5.07 -14.87
CA GLY A 160 4.48 6.45 -14.95
C GLY A 160 3.82 7.36 -13.94
N VAL A 161 2.57 7.09 -13.53
CA VAL A 161 1.87 7.84 -12.47
C VAL A 161 2.54 7.69 -11.10
N ALA A 162 3.28 6.59 -10.88
CA ALA A 162 4.09 6.36 -9.66
C ALA A 162 5.42 7.12 -9.67
N LEU A 163 5.77 7.78 -10.79
CA LEU A 163 7.02 8.48 -11.00
C LEU A 163 6.81 9.99 -11.19
N LYS A 164 7.83 10.75 -10.83
CA LYS A 164 7.95 12.19 -11.10
C LYS A 164 9.26 12.42 -11.85
N PHE A 165 9.20 12.99 -13.03
CA PHE A 165 10.41 13.32 -13.77
C PHE A 165 11.02 14.62 -13.26
N ILE A 166 12.32 14.59 -12.94
CA ILE A 166 13.12 15.74 -12.50
C ILE A 166 14.19 15.99 -13.59
N PRO A 167 14.06 17.06 -14.37
CA PRO A 167 15.04 17.38 -15.39
C PRO A 167 16.42 17.66 -14.78
N LYS A 168 17.48 17.22 -15.45
CA LYS A 168 18.84 17.65 -15.12
C LYS A 168 18.96 19.16 -15.33
N ALA A 169 19.50 19.88 -14.35
CA ALA A 169 19.75 21.31 -14.52
C ALA A 169 20.65 21.56 -15.72
N ALA A 170 20.33 22.58 -16.50
CA ALA A 170 21.21 23.07 -17.56
C ALA A 170 22.50 23.60 -16.91
N SER A 171 23.64 23.05 -17.31
CA SER A 171 24.98 23.49 -16.89
C SER A 171 25.43 24.66 -17.76
#